data_7adb5d4cc8d0d659e20084b09a87f446
#
_entry.id   7adb5d4cc8d0d659e20084b09a87f446
#
_cell.length_a   1.000
_cell.length_b   1.000
_cell.length_c   1.000
_cell.angle_alpha   90.00
_cell.angle_beta   90.00
_cell.angle_gamma   90.00
#
_symmetry.space_group_name_H-M   'P 1'
#
loop_
_entity.id
_entity.type
_entity.pdbx_description
1 polymer ?
#
loop_
_entity_poly.entity_id
_entity_poly.type
_entity_poly.pdbx_seq_one_letter_code
_entity_poly.pdbx_strand_id
1 'polypeptide(L)' 'MTATGINITRLRKNTGMSVRDLQDMFGFSSPQAIYKWQRGDCMPTIDNIAALASVFRVTIDDILVFRN' A
#
# COMPACT_ATOMS: atom_id res chain seq x y z
N MET A 1 13.63 1.94 3.58
CA MET A 1 12.27 1.97 3.01
C MET A 1 12.36 2.14 1.51
N THR A 2 11.50 1.48 0.78
CA THR A 2 11.42 1.65 -0.68
C THR A 2 10.53 2.86 -1.02
N ALA A 3 10.71 3.42 -2.22
CA ALA A 3 9.87 4.51 -2.67
C ALA A 3 8.39 4.08 -2.75
N THR A 4 8.12 2.84 -3.15
CA THR A 4 6.77 2.29 -3.18
C THR A 4 6.18 2.21 -1.75
N GLY A 5 6.96 1.75 -0.78
CA GLY A 5 6.52 1.68 0.62
C GLY A 5 6.20 3.06 1.18
N ILE A 6 7.03 4.06 0.87
CA ILE A 6 6.80 5.44 1.27
C ILE A 6 5.50 5.96 0.65
N ASN A 7 5.26 5.67 -0.62
CA ASN A 7 4.03 6.09 -1.30
C ASN A 7 2.79 5.46 -0.69
N ILE A 8 2.84 4.17 -0.35
CA ILE A 8 1.71 3.49 0.30
C ILE A 8 1.39 4.16 1.63
N THR A 9 2.41 4.43 2.44
CA THR A 9 2.23 5.10 3.73
C THR A 9 1.63 6.48 3.56
N ARG A 10 2.18 7.28 2.63
CA ARG A 10 1.72 8.65 2.39
C ARG A 10 0.28 8.67 1.90
N LEU A 11 -0.04 7.82 0.92
CA LEU A 11 -1.39 7.78 0.34
C LEU A 11 -2.41 7.29 1.36
N ARG A 12 -2.03 6.30 2.19
CA ARG A 12 -2.90 5.83 3.27
C ARG A 12 -3.24 6.97 4.22
N LYS A 13 -2.23 7.71 4.65
CA LYS A 13 -2.43 8.83 5.58
C LYS A 13 -3.25 9.94 4.94
N ASN A 14 -3.01 10.23 3.67
CA ASN A 14 -3.75 11.28 2.96
C ASN A 14 -5.23 10.95 2.81
N THR A 15 -5.58 9.66 2.72
CA THR A 15 -6.99 9.24 2.67
C THR A 15 -7.61 9.09 4.04
N GLY A 16 -6.85 9.31 5.11
CA GLY A 16 -7.35 9.18 6.47
C GLY A 16 -7.53 7.74 6.93
N MET A 17 -6.93 6.77 6.25
CA MET A 17 -7.07 5.36 6.59
C MET A 17 -5.96 4.91 7.54
N SER A 18 -6.36 4.11 8.54
CA SER A 18 -5.40 3.43 9.41
C SER A 18 -4.91 2.14 8.74
N VAL A 19 -3.83 1.57 9.28
CA VAL A 19 -3.39 0.24 8.85
C VAL A 19 -4.50 -0.79 9.09
N ARG A 20 -5.24 -0.65 10.19
CA ARG A 20 -6.36 -1.54 10.50
C ARG A 20 -7.46 -1.45 9.45
N ASP A 21 -7.73 -0.24 8.94
CA ASP A 21 -8.71 -0.05 7.88
C ASP A 21 -8.32 -0.83 6.62
N LEU A 22 -7.05 -0.74 6.23
CA LEU A 22 -6.55 -1.49 5.08
C LEU A 22 -6.61 -3.00 5.34
N GLN A 23 -6.22 -3.43 6.54
CA GLN A 23 -6.28 -4.83 6.93
C GLN A 23 -7.70 -5.38 6.73
N ASP A 24 -8.68 -4.65 7.21
CA ASP A 24 -10.08 -5.06 7.13
C ASP A 24 -10.57 -5.10 5.67
N MET A 25 -10.17 -4.13 4.87
CA MET A 25 -10.56 -4.06 3.46
C MET A 25 -9.99 -5.22 2.64
N PHE A 26 -8.76 -5.61 2.93
CA PHE A 26 -8.12 -6.74 2.24
C PHE A 26 -8.53 -8.09 2.82
N GLY A 27 -9.20 -8.11 3.97
CA GLY A 27 -9.56 -9.36 4.64
C GLY A 27 -8.37 -10.10 5.23
N PHE A 28 -7.30 -9.38 5.57
CA PHE A 28 -6.11 -9.99 6.18
C PHE A 28 -6.37 -10.29 7.65
N SER A 29 -5.84 -11.41 8.11
CA SER A 29 -5.97 -11.82 9.52
C SER A 29 -5.06 -11.02 10.46
N SER A 30 -4.06 -10.33 9.92
CA SER A 30 -3.15 -9.50 10.69
C SER A 30 -2.66 -8.32 9.84
N PRO A 31 -2.11 -7.26 10.47
CA PRO A 31 -1.62 -6.09 9.73
C PRO A 31 -0.21 -6.28 9.18
N GLN A 32 0.41 -7.43 9.36
CA GLN A 32 1.84 -7.61 9.08
C GLN A 32 2.20 -7.38 7.62
N ALA A 33 1.36 -7.83 6.69
CA ALA A 33 1.64 -7.64 5.25
C ALA A 33 1.73 -6.15 4.92
N ILE A 34 0.83 -5.33 5.48
CA ILE A 34 0.80 -3.89 5.22
C ILE A 34 2.05 -3.23 5.77
N TYR A 35 2.45 -3.57 6.99
CA TYR A 35 3.68 -3.05 7.57
C TYR A 35 4.91 -3.44 6.74
N LYS A 36 4.96 -4.68 6.25
CA LYS A 36 6.06 -5.12 5.39
C LYS A 36 6.13 -4.33 4.10
N TRP A 37 4.97 -4.02 3.49
CA TRP A 37 4.92 -3.17 2.30
C TRP A 37 5.48 -1.78 2.61
N GLN A 38 5.06 -1.19 3.71
CA GLN A 38 5.49 0.16 4.09
C GLN A 38 6.98 0.23 4.39
N ARG A 39 7.54 -0.81 5.01
CA ARG A 39 8.97 -0.87 5.28
C ARG A 39 9.80 -1.23 4.05
N GLY A 40 9.18 -1.80 3.04
CA GLY A 40 9.89 -2.29 1.86
C GLY A 40 10.48 -3.67 2.02
N ASP A 41 10.05 -4.42 3.04
CA ASP A 41 10.50 -5.80 3.26
C ASP A 41 9.98 -6.74 2.19
N CYS A 42 8.80 -6.44 1.65
CA CYS A 42 8.28 -7.15 0.49
C CYS A 42 7.36 -6.22 -0.30
N MET A 43 7.19 -6.55 -1.58
CA MET A 43 6.30 -5.80 -2.46
C MET A 43 4.92 -6.42 -2.44
N PRO A 44 3.85 -5.59 -2.49
CA PRO A 44 2.52 -6.14 -2.75
C PRO A 44 2.49 -6.82 -4.11
N THR A 45 1.63 -7.83 -4.25
CA THR A 45 1.36 -8.42 -5.57
C THR A 45 0.65 -7.38 -6.44
N ILE A 46 0.64 -7.64 -7.75
CA ILE A 46 -0.03 -6.70 -8.68
C ILE A 46 -1.53 -6.56 -8.36
N ASP A 47 -2.16 -7.64 -7.91
CA ASP A 47 -3.57 -7.60 -7.51
C ASP A 47 -3.76 -6.67 -6.31
N ASN A 48 -2.86 -6.74 -5.34
CA ASN A 48 -2.92 -5.89 -4.16
C ASN A 48 -2.61 -4.43 -4.52
N ILE A 49 -1.67 -4.20 -5.44
CA ILE A 49 -1.38 -2.85 -5.94
C ILE A 49 -2.63 -2.26 -6.61
N ALA A 50 -3.31 -3.03 -7.45
CA ALA A 50 -4.53 -2.57 -8.11
C ALA A 50 -5.62 -2.24 -7.08
N ALA A 51 -5.77 -3.06 -6.04
CA ALA A 51 -6.71 -2.80 -4.96
C ALA A 51 -6.35 -1.54 -4.18
N LEU A 52 -5.07 -1.33 -3.88
CA LEU A 52 -4.60 -0.12 -3.20
C LEU A 52 -4.89 1.12 -4.05
N ALA A 53 -4.64 1.05 -5.36
CA ALA A 53 -4.90 2.17 -6.26
C ALA A 53 -6.38 2.55 -6.24
N SER A 54 -7.26 1.55 -6.26
CA SER A 54 -8.70 1.77 -6.18
C SER A 54 -9.11 2.42 -4.85
N VAL A 55 -8.59 1.91 -3.75
CA VAL A 55 -8.88 2.42 -2.40
C VAL A 55 -8.40 3.85 -2.23
N PHE A 56 -7.20 4.15 -2.69
CA PHE A 56 -6.59 5.48 -2.56
C PHE A 56 -7.08 6.43 -3.65
N ARG A 57 -7.81 5.95 -4.65
CA ARG A 57 -8.31 6.73 -5.80
C ARG A 57 -7.17 7.37 -6.58
N VAL A 58 -6.15 6.57 -6.84
CA VAL A 58 -4.99 6.98 -7.63
C VAL A 58 -4.72 5.91 -8.68
N THR A 59 -3.76 6.18 -9.56
CA THR A 59 -3.34 5.20 -10.54
C THR A 59 -2.30 4.26 -9.93
N ILE A 60 -2.08 3.12 -10.57
CA ILE A 60 -1.01 2.20 -10.17
C ILE A 60 0.35 2.91 -10.24
N ASP A 61 0.53 3.78 -11.24
CA ASP A 61 1.77 4.54 -11.39
C ASP A 61 2.06 5.48 -10.22
N ASP A 62 1.01 5.94 -9.55
CA ASP A 62 1.17 6.79 -8.37
C ASP A 62 1.71 6.02 -7.16
N ILE A 63 1.54 4.70 -7.16
CA ILE A 63 2.02 3.83 -6.08
C ILE A 63 3.38 3.27 -6.41
N LEU A 64 3.53 2.69 -7.59
CA LEU A 64 4.79 2.09 -8.04
C LEU A 64 5.76 3.16 -8.50
N VAL A 65 7.01 3.03 -8.06
CA VAL A 65 8.08 3.91 -8.51
C VAL A 65 9.14 3.03 -9.17
N PHE A 66 9.34 3.27 -10.45
CA PHE A 66 10.38 2.59 -11.21
C PHE A 66 11.56 3.54 -11.34
N ARG A 67 12.73 3.07 -10.95
CA ARG A 67 13.97 3.84 -11.10
C ARG A 67 14.91 3.08 -12.00
N ASN A 68 15.41 3.78 -12.97
CA ASN A 68 16.43 3.26 -13.85
C ASN A 68 17.81 3.52 -13.27
#